data_37c8ef838337c758ea008b6f11ff7bf8
#
_entry.id   37c8ef838337c758ea008b6f11ff7bf8
#
_cell.length_a   1.000
_cell.length_b   1.000
_cell.length_c   1.000
_cell.angle_alpha   90.00
_cell.angle_beta   90.00
_cell.angle_gamma   90.00
#
_symmetry.space_group_name_H-M   'P 1'
#
loop_
_entity.id
_entity.type
_entity.pdbx_description
1 polymer ?
#
loop_
_entity_poly.entity_id
_entity_poly.type
_entity_poly.pdbx_seq_one_letter_code
_entity_poly.pdbx_strand_id
1 'polypeptide(L)'
;MSDTELKIGDTATVTLTFSEAVTGFSNADITIASLDNGTSTGALSTMTSTDNESWTGTFTPTDDIEDNTSVLTLGTSYTDLAGNTGPTEQTANYEVDTREPTVDTIAITAQSGKQNNFLNPNDNVSFTVSFSETVIVDNSSGLSLTFLMGSENRSAQYSSGSGNAQQVFGYTIDDLLTSGENDSDGLSTGSNPIVLPSGSTIKDLAGNSAIITHAGMSTNSAYKVDTIPPTVDSTAITGENGIQNYFLNPGDYVEMTA
;
A
#
# COMPACT_ATOMS: atom_id res chain seq x y z
N MET A 1 11.55 -24.56 -17.53
CA MET A 1 11.70 -24.23 -16.10
C MET A 1 10.58 -24.89 -15.32
N SER A 2 10.82 -25.21 -14.05
CA SER A 2 9.80 -25.81 -13.16
C SER A 2 8.79 -24.79 -12.62
N ASP A 3 9.13 -23.52 -12.65
CA ASP A 3 8.32 -22.38 -12.28
C ASP A 3 8.53 -21.24 -13.26
N THR A 4 7.50 -20.51 -13.61
CA THR A 4 7.51 -19.41 -14.59
C THR A 4 6.95 -18.10 -14.04
N GLU A 5 6.57 -18.05 -12.75
CA GLU A 5 6.10 -16.88 -12.02
C GLU A 5 6.87 -16.79 -10.69
N LEU A 6 8.01 -16.11 -10.73
CA LEU A 6 9.02 -16.13 -9.66
C LEU A 6 8.98 -14.84 -8.84
N LYS A 7 8.83 -14.98 -7.55
CA LYS A 7 8.84 -13.88 -6.55
C LYS A 7 10.00 -14.02 -5.56
N ILE A 8 10.04 -13.16 -4.56
CA ILE A 8 11.04 -13.17 -3.49
C ILE A 8 11.12 -14.56 -2.83
N GLY A 9 12.33 -15.13 -2.83
CA GLY A 9 12.64 -16.40 -2.21
C GLY A 9 12.35 -17.62 -3.08
N ASP A 10 11.75 -17.46 -4.24
CA ASP A 10 11.50 -18.57 -5.17
C ASP A 10 12.77 -18.95 -5.92
N THR A 11 12.81 -20.20 -6.37
CA THR A 11 13.82 -20.72 -7.28
C THR A 11 13.16 -21.67 -8.28
N ALA A 12 13.72 -21.78 -9.49
CA ALA A 12 13.22 -22.71 -10.48
C ALA A 12 14.30 -23.69 -10.95
N THR A 13 13.92 -24.94 -11.17
CA THR A 13 14.80 -25.89 -11.86
C THR A 13 14.73 -25.63 -13.36
N VAL A 14 15.89 -25.36 -13.95
CA VAL A 14 16.08 -25.32 -15.41
C VAL A 14 16.54 -26.68 -15.86
N THR A 15 15.82 -27.27 -16.80
CA THR A 15 16.23 -28.55 -17.48
C THR A 15 16.42 -28.28 -18.96
N LEU A 16 17.55 -28.69 -19.48
CA LEU A 16 17.87 -28.68 -20.89
C LEU A 16 18.12 -30.12 -21.32
N THR A 17 17.38 -30.60 -22.34
CA THR A 17 17.51 -31.96 -22.84
C THR A 17 17.88 -31.91 -24.32
N PHE A 18 19.01 -32.53 -24.67
CA PHE A 18 19.45 -32.74 -26.04
C PHE A 18 18.95 -34.07 -26.57
N SER A 19 18.85 -34.20 -27.86
CA SER A 19 18.45 -35.44 -28.52
C SER A 19 19.53 -36.57 -28.44
N GLU A 20 20.75 -36.17 -28.09
CA GLU A 20 21.93 -37.04 -27.95
C GLU A 20 22.98 -36.37 -27.05
N ALA A 21 24.00 -37.11 -26.66
CA ALA A 21 25.07 -36.62 -25.82
C ALA A 21 25.87 -35.48 -26.49
N VAL A 22 26.05 -34.36 -25.78
CA VAL A 22 26.80 -33.20 -26.27
C VAL A 22 28.12 -33.03 -25.53
N THR A 23 29.03 -32.32 -26.18
CA THR A 23 30.33 -31.94 -25.62
C THR A 23 30.53 -30.42 -25.74
N GLY A 24 31.32 -29.84 -24.81
CA GLY A 24 31.63 -28.42 -24.79
C GLY A 24 30.52 -27.55 -24.19
N PHE A 25 29.34 -28.09 -23.88
CA PHE A 25 28.26 -27.33 -23.24
C PHE A 25 28.65 -26.89 -21.81
N SER A 26 28.31 -25.64 -21.47
CA SER A 26 28.51 -25.04 -20.17
C SER A 26 27.49 -23.90 -19.93
N ASN A 27 27.47 -23.34 -18.74
CA ASN A 27 26.62 -22.15 -18.45
C ASN A 27 26.92 -20.93 -19.33
N ALA A 28 28.13 -20.84 -19.90
CA ALA A 28 28.51 -19.77 -20.84
C ALA A 28 27.69 -19.78 -22.14
N ASP A 29 27.06 -20.92 -22.45
CA ASP A 29 26.19 -21.09 -23.62
C ASP A 29 24.75 -20.62 -23.33
N ILE A 30 24.42 -20.27 -22.07
CA ILE A 30 23.10 -19.83 -21.68
C ILE A 30 23.13 -18.32 -21.33
N THR A 31 22.33 -17.55 -22.05
CA THR A 31 22.10 -16.14 -21.76
C THR A 31 20.75 -15.99 -21.03
N ILE A 32 20.73 -15.25 -19.92
CA ILE A 32 19.56 -14.90 -19.15
C ILE A 32 19.31 -13.42 -19.37
N ALA A 33 18.16 -13.06 -19.93
CA ALA A 33 17.87 -11.66 -20.22
C ALA A 33 16.35 -11.37 -20.29
N SER A 34 15.98 -10.15 -19.94
CA SER A 34 14.71 -9.54 -20.32
C SER A 34 14.71 -9.25 -21.81
N LEU A 35 13.63 -9.54 -22.51
CA LEU A 35 13.47 -9.17 -23.92
C LEU A 35 13.26 -7.66 -24.10
N ASP A 36 12.78 -6.96 -23.07
CA ASP A 36 12.50 -5.54 -23.13
C ASP A 36 13.77 -4.67 -23.07
N ASN A 37 14.75 -5.06 -22.26
CA ASN A 37 15.93 -4.22 -21.99
C ASN A 37 17.28 -4.98 -22.00
N GLY A 38 17.27 -6.29 -22.17
CA GLY A 38 18.48 -7.13 -22.19
C GLY A 38 19.15 -7.33 -20.83
N THR A 39 18.51 -6.85 -19.72
CA THR A 39 19.08 -7.01 -18.37
C THR A 39 18.88 -8.43 -17.87
N SER A 40 19.90 -9.00 -17.20
CA SER A 40 19.78 -10.30 -16.54
C SER A 40 18.81 -10.22 -15.36
N THR A 41 17.84 -11.11 -15.32
CA THR A 41 16.79 -11.17 -14.29
C THR A 41 17.07 -12.18 -13.18
N GLY A 42 18.22 -12.85 -13.24
CA GLY A 42 18.62 -13.82 -12.23
C GLY A 42 19.95 -14.51 -12.56
N ALA A 43 20.29 -15.49 -11.74
CA ALA A 43 21.49 -16.31 -11.87
C ALA A 43 21.14 -17.79 -12.01
N LEU A 44 21.84 -18.49 -12.88
CA LEU A 44 21.75 -19.94 -13.07
C LEU A 44 22.95 -20.63 -12.41
N SER A 45 22.70 -21.55 -11.49
CA SER A 45 23.75 -22.39 -10.92
C SER A 45 24.44 -23.22 -12.04
N THR A 46 25.65 -23.71 -11.77
CA THR A 46 26.32 -24.60 -12.71
C THR A 46 25.40 -25.74 -13.13
N MET A 47 25.15 -25.87 -14.42
CA MET A 47 24.40 -26.98 -15.00
C MET A 47 25.21 -28.28 -14.87
N THR A 48 24.55 -29.34 -14.46
CA THR A 48 25.17 -30.67 -14.27
C THR A 48 24.42 -31.75 -15.03
N SER A 49 25.13 -32.76 -15.49
CA SER A 49 24.57 -33.92 -16.18
C SER A 49 25.34 -35.19 -15.79
N THR A 50 24.70 -36.35 -15.89
CA THR A 50 25.33 -37.66 -15.73
C THR A 50 25.47 -38.43 -17.05
N ASP A 51 24.77 -37.98 -18.09
CA ASP A 51 24.74 -38.64 -19.42
C ASP A 51 25.12 -37.71 -20.57
N ASN A 52 25.37 -36.43 -20.29
CA ASN A 52 25.59 -35.35 -21.25
C ASN A 52 24.40 -35.09 -22.22
N GLU A 53 23.24 -35.68 -21.97
CA GLU A 53 22.02 -35.47 -22.72
C GLU A 53 21.04 -34.57 -21.94
N SER A 54 20.85 -34.85 -20.64
CA SER A 54 19.95 -34.09 -19.76
C SER A 54 20.77 -33.32 -18.73
N TRP A 55 20.65 -31.97 -18.77
CA TRP A 55 21.35 -31.04 -17.90
C TRP A 55 20.36 -30.31 -16.99
N THR A 56 20.72 -30.15 -15.73
CA THR A 56 19.88 -29.45 -14.74
C THR A 56 20.70 -28.42 -13.97
N GLY A 57 20.05 -27.31 -13.66
CA GLY A 57 20.57 -26.24 -12.80
C GLY A 57 19.43 -25.53 -12.09
N THR A 58 19.75 -24.73 -11.07
CA THR A 58 18.80 -23.91 -10.33
C THR A 58 18.91 -22.47 -10.78
N PHE A 59 17.81 -21.89 -11.22
CA PHE A 59 17.67 -20.46 -11.45
C PHE A 59 17.22 -19.80 -10.15
N THR A 60 17.88 -18.69 -9.79
CA THR A 60 17.54 -17.83 -8.67
C THR A 60 17.34 -16.42 -9.20
N PRO A 61 16.15 -15.80 -9.01
CA PRO A 61 15.90 -14.42 -9.40
C PRO A 61 16.85 -13.44 -8.70
N THR A 62 17.14 -12.32 -9.37
CA THR A 62 17.80 -11.16 -8.74
C THR A 62 16.77 -10.39 -7.91
N ASP A 63 17.17 -9.82 -6.78
CA ASP A 63 16.33 -9.00 -5.94
C ASP A 63 15.96 -7.67 -6.65
N ASP A 64 14.82 -7.09 -6.31
CA ASP A 64 14.30 -5.80 -6.79
C ASP A 64 14.13 -5.74 -8.33
N ILE A 65 13.68 -6.85 -8.91
CA ILE A 65 13.34 -6.99 -10.33
C ILE A 65 11.82 -7.11 -10.48
N GLU A 66 11.29 -6.42 -11.48
CA GLU A 66 9.91 -6.57 -11.98
C GLU A 66 10.01 -6.69 -13.51
N ASP A 67 9.87 -7.90 -14.05
CA ASP A 67 10.04 -8.21 -15.48
C ASP A 67 9.14 -9.37 -15.89
N ASN A 68 8.31 -9.14 -16.91
CA ASN A 68 7.37 -10.12 -17.45
C ASN A 68 7.80 -10.68 -18.81
N THR A 69 9.05 -10.40 -19.25
CA THR A 69 9.57 -10.75 -20.58
C THR A 69 10.89 -11.52 -20.50
N SER A 70 11.18 -12.11 -19.33
CA SER A 70 12.42 -12.84 -19.10
C SER A 70 12.50 -14.14 -19.92
N VAL A 71 13.66 -14.44 -20.46
CA VAL A 71 13.94 -15.68 -21.22
C VAL A 71 15.33 -16.22 -20.92
N LEU A 72 15.51 -17.53 -21.14
CA LEU A 72 16.80 -18.18 -21.25
C LEU A 72 17.05 -18.51 -22.73
N THR A 73 18.21 -18.12 -23.26
CA THR A 73 18.62 -18.40 -24.65
C THR A 73 19.84 -19.28 -24.65
N LEU A 74 19.76 -20.44 -25.31
CA LEU A 74 20.87 -21.35 -25.58
C LEU A 74 21.63 -20.87 -26.81
N GLY A 75 22.92 -20.64 -26.68
CA GLY A 75 23.86 -20.38 -27.80
C GLY A 75 24.25 -21.63 -28.54
N THR A 76 25.25 -21.52 -29.43
CA THR A 76 25.67 -22.58 -30.36
C THR A 76 27.11 -23.06 -30.14
N SER A 77 27.70 -22.83 -28.96
CA SER A 77 29.11 -23.14 -28.70
C SER A 77 29.38 -24.62 -28.31
N TYR A 78 28.34 -25.46 -28.36
CA TYR A 78 28.41 -26.89 -28.06
C TYR A 78 28.26 -27.73 -29.33
N THR A 79 28.71 -28.98 -29.27
CA THR A 79 28.61 -29.90 -30.41
C THR A 79 28.16 -31.29 -29.96
N ASP A 80 27.68 -32.13 -30.90
CA ASP A 80 27.57 -33.56 -30.66
C ASP A 80 28.96 -34.24 -30.63
N LEU A 81 28.97 -35.54 -30.39
CA LEU A 81 30.25 -36.33 -30.40
C LEU A 81 30.90 -36.46 -31.79
N ALA A 82 30.15 -36.20 -32.85
CA ALA A 82 30.63 -36.19 -34.22
C ALA A 82 31.21 -34.82 -34.64
N GLY A 83 31.05 -33.79 -33.83
CA GLY A 83 31.50 -32.41 -34.07
C GLY A 83 30.48 -31.52 -34.77
N ASN A 84 29.20 -31.91 -34.89
CA ASN A 84 28.17 -31.05 -35.46
C ASN A 84 27.70 -30.03 -34.40
N THR A 85 27.67 -28.76 -34.80
CA THR A 85 27.21 -27.67 -33.93
C THR A 85 25.68 -27.75 -33.69
N GLY A 86 25.26 -27.63 -32.45
CA GLY A 86 23.86 -27.61 -32.08
C GLY A 86 23.15 -26.26 -32.41
N PRO A 87 21.83 -26.25 -32.47
CA PRO A 87 21.07 -25.05 -32.76
C PRO A 87 21.01 -24.09 -31.54
N THR A 88 20.67 -22.83 -31.79
CA THR A 88 20.17 -21.92 -30.73
C THR A 88 18.73 -22.25 -30.41
N GLU A 89 18.32 -22.05 -29.15
CA GLU A 89 16.96 -22.25 -28.68
C GLU A 89 16.66 -21.24 -27.58
N GLN A 90 15.39 -20.93 -27.40
CA GLN A 90 14.93 -19.98 -26.38
C GLN A 90 13.71 -20.55 -25.61
N THR A 91 13.66 -20.30 -24.33
CA THR A 91 12.46 -20.64 -23.54
C THR A 91 11.25 -19.76 -23.91
N ALA A 92 10.05 -20.19 -23.55
CA ALA A 92 8.94 -19.26 -23.39
C ALA A 92 9.29 -18.20 -22.34
N ASN A 93 8.60 -17.06 -22.37
CA ASN A 93 8.73 -16.05 -21.34
C ASN A 93 8.39 -16.62 -19.95
N TYR A 94 9.10 -16.14 -18.95
CA TYR A 94 8.77 -16.30 -17.55
C TYR A 94 8.78 -14.92 -16.87
N GLU A 95 8.05 -14.80 -15.77
CA GLU A 95 7.93 -13.56 -14.98
C GLU A 95 8.85 -13.63 -13.77
N VAL A 96 9.46 -12.50 -13.46
CA VAL A 96 10.23 -12.28 -12.23
C VAL A 96 9.70 -11.01 -11.59
N ASP A 97 9.11 -11.13 -10.40
CA ASP A 97 8.71 -10.02 -9.57
C ASP A 97 9.22 -10.22 -8.15
N THR A 98 10.35 -9.61 -7.87
CA THR A 98 11.00 -9.62 -6.55
C THR A 98 11.03 -8.23 -5.92
N ARG A 99 10.20 -7.30 -6.43
CA ARG A 99 10.04 -5.97 -5.85
C ARG A 99 8.91 -5.97 -4.84
N GLU A 100 9.19 -5.46 -3.64
CA GLU A 100 8.17 -5.30 -2.60
C GLU A 100 7.39 -3.99 -2.80
N PRO A 101 6.05 -4.00 -2.71
CA PRO A 101 5.28 -2.76 -2.68
C PRO A 101 5.68 -1.89 -1.50
N THR A 102 5.84 -0.60 -1.71
CA THR A 102 6.17 0.39 -0.67
C THR A 102 5.07 1.44 -0.53
N VAL A 103 4.94 2.04 0.66
CA VAL A 103 4.02 3.16 0.87
C VAL A 103 4.66 4.45 0.37
N ASP A 104 4.05 5.08 -0.65
CA ASP A 104 4.52 6.34 -1.21
C ASP A 104 3.93 7.55 -0.48
N THR A 105 2.61 7.54 -0.21
CA THR A 105 1.93 8.67 0.43
C THR A 105 0.76 8.23 1.30
N ILE A 106 0.47 9.07 2.32
CA ILE A 106 -0.75 9.00 3.13
C ILE A 106 -1.39 10.38 3.10
N ALA A 107 -2.67 10.46 2.74
CA ALA A 107 -3.39 11.73 2.63
C ALA A 107 -4.87 11.59 2.99
N ILE A 108 -5.50 12.66 3.46
CA ILE A 108 -6.96 12.75 3.55
C ILE A 108 -7.49 13.09 2.16
N THR A 109 -8.34 12.22 1.61
CA THR A 109 -8.81 12.34 0.22
C THR A 109 -10.32 12.53 0.10
N ALA A 110 -11.08 12.19 1.16
CA ALA A 110 -12.53 12.40 1.19
C ALA A 110 -13.00 12.76 2.59
N GLN A 111 -14.10 13.47 2.64
CA GLN A 111 -14.81 13.82 3.88
C GLN A 111 -16.27 14.17 3.58
N SER A 112 -17.14 14.10 4.59
CA SER A 112 -18.51 14.61 4.52
C SER A 112 -18.85 15.37 5.81
N GLY A 113 -19.69 16.39 5.69
CA GLY A 113 -20.17 17.18 6.83
C GLY A 113 -19.30 18.38 7.20
N LYS A 114 -18.01 18.41 6.81
CA LYS A 114 -17.05 19.46 7.21
C LYS A 114 -17.56 20.88 6.95
N GLN A 115 -17.47 21.76 7.96
CA GLN A 115 -17.81 23.18 7.88
C GLN A 115 -16.65 24.06 8.37
N ASN A 116 -16.26 25.07 7.60
CA ASN A 116 -15.18 26.00 7.96
C ASN A 116 -13.87 25.31 8.38
N ASN A 117 -13.52 24.20 7.74
CA ASN A 117 -12.41 23.31 8.06
C ASN A 117 -12.58 22.48 9.36
N PHE A 118 -13.76 22.46 9.98
CA PHE A 118 -14.06 21.64 11.14
C PHE A 118 -14.95 20.46 10.76
N LEU A 119 -14.62 19.30 11.30
CA LEU A 119 -15.42 18.09 11.35
C LEU A 119 -16.13 18.07 12.70
N ASN A 120 -17.41 17.70 12.69
CA ASN A 120 -18.28 17.62 13.86
C ASN A 120 -18.69 16.16 14.11
N PRO A 121 -19.38 15.86 15.22
CA PRO A 121 -19.93 14.52 15.45
C PRO A 121 -20.76 14.01 14.27
N ASN A 122 -20.52 12.74 13.91
CA ASN A 122 -21.10 12.03 12.76
C ASN A 122 -20.56 12.45 11.38
N ASP A 123 -19.63 13.40 11.28
CA ASP A 123 -18.89 13.64 10.04
C ASP A 123 -17.94 12.49 9.74
N ASN A 124 -17.62 12.30 8.46
CA ASN A 124 -16.71 11.24 8.04
C ASN A 124 -15.43 11.82 7.44
N VAL A 125 -14.34 11.12 7.66
CA VAL A 125 -13.04 11.38 7.03
C VAL A 125 -12.47 10.09 6.47
N SER A 126 -11.86 10.16 5.28
CA SER A 126 -11.18 9.03 4.64
C SER A 126 -9.73 9.36 4.38
N PHE A 127 -8.85 8.45 4.81
CA PHE A 127 -7.43 8.47 4.51
C PHE A 127 -7.16 7.52 3.35
N THR A 128 -6.37 7.95 2.37
CA THR A 128 -5.86 7.09 1.31
C THR A 128 -4.37 6.87 1.52
N VAL A 129 -3.99 5.61 1.55
CA VAL A 129 -2.61 5.14 1.48
C VAL A 129 -2.34 4.75 0.05
N SER A 130 -1.36 5.39 -0.61
CA SER A 130 -0.92 5.05 -1.95
C SER A 130 0.35 4.22 -1.87
N PHE A 131 0.36 3.07 -2.55
CA PHE A 131 1.51 2.19 -2.71
C PHE A 131 2.19 2.44 -4.06
N SER A 132 3.44 2.03 -4.18
CA SER A 132 4.24 2.09 -5.42
C SER A 132 3.61 1.32 -6.57
N GLU A 133 2.76 0.34 -6.25
CA GLU A 133 2.13 -0.56 -7.21
C GLU A 133 0.77 -1.07 -6.71
N THR A 134 0.12 -1.91 -7.53
CA THR A 134 -1.15 -2.58 -7.17
C THR A 134 -0.93 -3.58 -6.04
N VAL A 135 -1.77 -3.51 -5.00
CA VAL A 135 -1.72 -4.47 -3.89
C VAL A 135 -3.06 -5.17 -3.67
N ILE A 136 -2.99 -6.42 -3.26
CA ILE A 136 -4.11 -7.23 -2.80
C ILE A 136 -4.12 -7.22 -1.27
N VAL A 137 -5.25 -6.81 -0.70
CA VAL A 137 -5.45 -6.75 0.74
C VAL A 137 -6.33 -7.89 1.20
N ASP A 138 -5.83 -8.69 2.14
CA ASP A 138 -6.65 -9.55 2.98
C ASP A 138 -6.87 -8.85 4.33
N ASN A 139 -8.12 -8.45 4.59
CA ASN A 139 -8.54 -7.75 5.81
C ASN A 139 -9.23 -8.67 6.83
N SER A 140 -8.92 -9.95 6.87
CA SER A 140 -9.62 -10.92 7.72
C SER A 140 -9.47 -10.66 9.22
N SER A 141 -8.47 -9.88 9.65
CA SER A 141 -8.18 -9.57 11.07
C SER A 141 -8.29 -8.08 11.42
N GLY A 142 -8.88 -7.24 10.56
CA GLY A 142 -9.15 -5.83 10.86
C GLY A 142 -7.95 -4.90 10.65
N LEU A 143 -7.51 -4.75 9.41
CA LEU A 143 -6.51 -3.77 8.99
C LEU A 143 -7.01 -2.35 9.29
N SER A 144 -6.16 -1.51 9.87
CA SER A 144 -6.51 -0.14 10.23
C SER A 144 -5.34 0.84 10.07
N LEU A 145 -5.67 2.13 10.11
CA LEU A 145 -4.69 3.22 10.08
C LEU A 145 -4.86 4.06 11.34
N THR A 146 -3.78 4.22 12.11
CA THR A 146 -3.75 5.07 13.30
C THR A 146 -3.48 6.52 12.90
N PHE A 147 -4.30 7.44 13.40
CA PHE A 147 -4.13 8.87 13.21
C PHE A 147 -4.28 9.62 14.53
N LEU A 148 -3.78 10.85 14.58
CA LEU A 148 -3.89 11.77 15.72
C LEU A 148 -5.07 12.72 15.50
N MET A 149 -5.90 12.85 16.53
CA MET A 149 -6.97 13.82 16.65
C MET A 149 -6.79 14.55 17.99
N GLY A 150 -6.28 15.77 17.94
CA GLY A 150 -5.75 16.44 19.11
C GLY A 150 -4.55 15.69 19.70
N SER A 151 -4.65 15.29 20.98
CA SER A 151 -3.61 14.48 21.67
C SER A 151 -3.87 12.97 21.61
N GLU A 152 -4.98 12.53 21.03
CA GLU A 152 -5.44 11.15 21.11
C GLU A 152 -5.24 10.38 19.80
N ASN A 153 -4.81 9.13 19.93
CA ASN A 153 -4.77 8.21 18.80
C ASN A 153 -6.17 7.67 18.49
N ARG A 154 -6.53 7.70 17.21
CA ARG A 154 -7.74 7.12 16.66
C ARG A 154 -7.40 6.10 15.57
N SER A 155 -8.34 5.21 15.27
CA SER A 155 -8.14 4.12 14.32
C SER A 155 -9.18 4.19 13.20
N ALA A 156 -8.73 4.60 12.01
CA ALA A 156 -9.54 4.50 10.79
C ALA A 156 -9.50 3.06 10.27
N GLN A 157 -10.68 2.50 9.95
CA GLN A 157 -10.80 1.11 9.53
C GLN A 157 -10.64 0.99 8.01
N TYR A 158 -9.99 -0.07 7.55
CA TYR A 158 -9.89 -0.37 6.13
C TYR A 158 -11.28 -0.49 5.50
N SER A 159 -11.49 0.21 4.39
CA SER A 159 -12.77 0.32 3.71
C SER A 159 -12.78 -0.30 2.32
N SER A 160 -11.76 -0.01 1.50
CA SER A 160 -11.69 -0.46 0.11
C SER A 160 -10.31 -0.23 -0.50
N GLY A 161 -10.11 -0.73 -1.72
CA GLY A 161 -8.93 -0.46 -2.53
C GLY A 161 -8.19 -1.72 -3.00
N SER A 162 -8.43 -2.90 -2.40
CA SER A 162 -7.78 -4.16 -2.82
C SER A 162 -7.88 -4.36 -4.34
N GLY A 163 -6.76 -4.69 -4.98
CA GLY A 163 -6.62 -4.76 -6.43
C GLY A 163 -6.24 -3.43 -7.09
N ASN A 164 -5.87 -2.41 -6.31
CA ASN A 164 -5.36 -1.12 -6.78
C ASN A 164 -4.17 -0.67 -5.93
N ALA A 165 -3.43 0.34 -6.41
CA ALA A 165 -2.36 0.96 -5.65
C ALA A 165 -2.86 1.83 -4.48
N GLN A 166 -4.13 2.23 -4.46
CA GLN A 166 -4.72 3.12 -3.45
C GLN A 166 -5.64 2.35 -2.51
N GLN A 167 -5.33 2.39 -1.21
CA GLN A 167 -6.09 1.74 -0.14
C GLN A 167 -6.76 2.80 0.73
N VAL A 168 -8.06 2.64 0.99
CA VAL A 168 -8.89 3.63 1.69
C VAL A 168 -9.24 3.16 3.10
N PHE A 169 -9.05 4.06 4.07
CA PHE A 169 -9.40 3.86 5.48
C PHE A 169 -10.38 4.94 5.92
N GLY A 170 -11.49 4.54 6.53
CA GLY A 170 -12.56 5.44 6.94
C GLY A 170 -12.67 5.58 8.45
N TYR A 171 -13.04 6.78 8.90
CA TYR A 171 -13.37 7.08 10.28
C TYR A 171 -14.58 8.02 10.35
N THR A 172 -15.50 7.75 11.27
CA THR A 172 -16.61 8.66 11.61
C THR A 172 -16.27 9.35 12.91
N ILE A 173 -16.39 10.69 12.96
CA ILE A 173 -16.13 11.46 14.17
C ILE A 173 -17.18 11.07 15.22
N ASP A 174 -16.72 10.59 16.36
CA ASP A 174 -17.58 10.16 17.45
C ASP A 174 -18.24 11.35 18.16
N ASP A 175 -19.46 11.14 18.68
CA ASP A 175 -20.18 12.09 19.54
C ASP A 175 -19.72 11.93 20.99
N LEU A 176 -18.44 12.21 21.25
CA LEU A 176 -17.85 12.09 22.58
C LEU A 176 -17.83 13.46 23.28
N LEU A 177 -18.97 13.88 23.80
CA LEU A 177 -19.16 15.13 24.58
C LEU A 177 -18.31 15.23 25.85
N THR A 178 -17.48 14.26 26.18
CA THR A 178 -16.87 14.12 27.51
C THR A 178 -15.33 14.22 27.57
N SER A 179 -14.59 14.27 26.48
CA SER A 179 -13.14 14.13 26.57
C SER A 179 -12.29 15.07 25.73
N GLY A 180 -12.77 16.26 25.38
CA GLY A 180 -11.89 17.27 24.79
C GLY A 180 -11.15 16.81 23.51
N GLU A 181 -11.82 16.09 22.66
CA GLU A 181 -11.29 15.56 21.39
C GLU A 181 -11.27 16.64 20.30
N ASN A 182 -11.20 17.89 20.70
CA ASN A 182 -11.03 18.98 19.77
C ASN A 182 -9.62 18.95 19.21
N ASP A 183 -9.54 19.03 17.91
CA ASP A 183 -8.31 19.19 17.16
C ASP A 183 -8.31 20.55 16.48
N SER A 184 -7.62 21.51 17.08
CA SER A 184 -7.59 22.89 16.58
C SER A 184 -6.50 23.15 15.54
N ASP A 185 -5.53 22.27 15.39
CA ASP A 185 -4.44 22.38 14.45
C ASP A 185 -4.59 21.48 13.22
N GLY A 186 -5.34 20.37 13.35
CA GLY A 186 -5.74 19.50 12.26
C GLY A 186 -5.18 18.09 12.33
N LEU A 187 -5.89 17.16 11.72
CA LEU A 187 -5.56 15.73 11.72
C LEU A 187 -4.17 15.45 11.15
N SER A 188 -3.47 14.49 11.76
CA SER A 188 -2.15 14.01 11.34
C SER A 188 -2.01 12.51 11.57
N THR A 189 -0.92 11.91 11.07
CA THR A 189 -0.53 10.56 11.47
C THR A 189 0.89 10.55 12.01
N GLY A 190 1.17 9.70 12.98
CA GLY A 190 2.55 9.41 13.37
C GLY A 190 3.28 8.58 12.30
N SER A 191 4.54 8.23 12.57
CA SER A 191 5.29 7.29 11.75
C SER A 191 4.70 5.88 11.87
N ASN A 192 4.77 5.10 10.79
CA ASN A 192 4.26 3.72 10.69
C ASN A 192 2.77 3.60 11.13
N PRO A 193 1.87 4.38 10.54
CA PRO A 193 0.48 4.46 11.02
C PRO A 193 -0.36 3.24 10.64
N ILE A 194 0.08 2.42 9.68
CA ILE A 194 -0.65 1.23 9.23
C ILE A 194 -0.50 0.12 10.27
N VAL A 195 -1.62 -0.35 10.79
CA VAL A 195 -1.70 -1.47 11.73
C VAL A 195 -2.17 -2.70 10.96
N LEU A 196 -1.26 -3.66 10.77
CA LEU A 196 -1.50 -4.92 10.07
C LEU A 196 -1.55 -6.07 11.09
N PRO A 197 -2.74 -6.47 11.57
CA PRO A 197 -2.86 -7.56 12.54
C PRO A 197 -2.48 -8.91 11.94
N SER A 198 -2.04 -9.83 12.81
CA SER A 198 -1.77 -11.21 12.39
C SER A 198 -3.01 -11.84 11.73
N GLY A 199 -2.84 -12.37 10.53
CA GLY A 199 -3.91 -12.92 9.71
C GLY A 199 -4.39 -11.99 8.59
N SER A 200 -4.12 -10.68 8.66
CA SER A 200 -4.29 -9.77 7.51
C SER A 200 -3.00 -9.67 6.70
N THR A 201 -3.11 -9.42 5.40
CA THR A 201 -1.95 -9.23 4.52
C THR A 201 -2.15 -8.09 3.54
N ILE A 202 -1.04 -7.47 3.14
CA ILE A 202 -0.96 -6.56 1.99
C ILE A 202 0.16 -7.10 1.12
N LYS A 203 -0.14 -7.48 -0.11
CA LYS A 203 0.80 -8.11 -1.04
C LYS A 203 0.59 -7.58 -2.44
N ASP A 204 1.63 -7.61 -3.29
CA ASP A 204 1.48 -7.44 -4.73
C ASP A 204 0.75 -8.61 -5.40
N LEU A 205 0.68 -8.59 -6.73
CA LEU A 205 0.05 -9.65 -7.51
C LEU A 205 0.91 -10.93 -7.54
N ALA A 206 2.23 -10.82 -7.42
CA ALA A 206 3.14 -11.96 -7.35
C ALA A 206 3.11 -12.63 -5.97
N GLY A 207 2.66 -11.92 -4.94
CA GLY A 207 2.55 -12.40 -3.56
C GLY A 207 3.68 -11.92 -2.64
N ASN A 208 4.52 -10.95 -3.05
CA ASN A 208 5.51 -10.32 -2.17
C ASN A 208 4.79 -9.43 -1.15
N SER A 209 5.27 -9.43 0.08
CA SER A 209 4.66 -8.65 1.16
C SER A 209 5.06 -7.18 1.08
N ALA A 210 4.09 -6.27 1.26
CA ALA A 210 4.36 -4.85 1.24
C ALA A 210 5.20 -4.37 2.43
N ILE A 211 6.12 -3.44 2.18
CA ILE A 211 6.80 -2.64 3.20
C ILE A 211 5.87 -1.50 3.61
N ILE A 212 5.29 -1.60 4.80
CA ILE A 212 4.30 -0.63 5.31
C ILE A 212 4.91 0.48 6.18
N THR A 213 6.23 0.57 6.25
CA THR A 213 6.91 1.66 6.97
C THR A 213 6.78 2.97 6.21
N HIS A 214 6.36 4.03 6.92
CA HIS A 214 6.18 5.37 6.33
C HIS A 214 6.34 6.44 7.42
N ALA A 215 6.79 7.63 7.02
CA ALA A 215 6.97 8.76 7.95
C ALA A 215 5.65 9.30 8.52
N GLY A 216 4.52 8.93 7.90
CA GLY A 216 3.20 9.43 8.25
C GLY A 216 2.82 10.71 7.48
N MET A 217 1.62 11.22 7.77
CA MET A 217 1.08 12.45 7.21
C MET A 217 1.30 13.60 8.21
N SER A 218 1.87 14.70 7.74
CA SER A 218 1.96 15.93 8.54
C SER A 218 0.59 16.49 8.89
N THR A 219 0.51 17.28 9.96
CA THR A 219 -0.71 17.98 10.39
C THR A 219 -1.37 18.74 9.23
N ASN A 220 -2.65 18.44 9.01
CA ASN A 220 -3.45 19.04 7.94
C ASN A 220 -4.51 19.97 8.52
N SER A 221 -4.21 21.26 8.59
CA SER A 221 -5.07 22.29 9.17
C SER A 221 -6.40 22.55 8.42
N ALA A 222 -6.58 21.91 7.27
CA ALA A 222 -7.85 21.90 6.55
C ALA A 222 -8.87 20.90 7.15
N TYR A 223 -8.44 20.06 8.11
CA TYR A 223 -9.27 19.02 8.74
C TYR A 223 -9.10 19.09 10.26
N LYS A 224 -9.73 20.07 10.86
CA LYS A 224 -9.84 20.25 12.31
C LYS A 224 -11.04 19.49 12.86
N VAL A 225 -11.11 19.30 14.16
CA VAL A 225 -12.26 18.65 14.82
C VAL A 225 -12.75 19.51 15.96
N ASP A 226 -14.09 19.71 16.04
CA ASP A 226 -14.75 20.34 17.15
C ASP A 226 -16.05 19.59 17.46
N THR A 227 -16.06 18.88 18.57
CA THR A 227 -17.20 18.08 19.05
C THR A 227 -17.95 18.77 20.21
N ILE A 228 -17.56 19.97 20.62
CA ILE A 228 -18.13 20.67 21.78
C ILE A 228 -19.14 21.70 21.30
N PRO A 229 -20.44 21.55 21.65
CA PRO A 229 -21.42 22.57 21.34
C PRO A 229 -21.17 23.83 22.18
N PRO A 230 -21.54 25.03 21.67
CA PRO A 230 -21.46 26.26 22.45
C PRO A 230 -22.45 26.21 23.60
N THR A 231 -22.07 26.83 24.72
CA THR A 231 -22.89 27.00 25.89
C THR A 231 -23.32 28.48 26.05
N VAL A 232 -24.46 28.71 26.70
CA VAL A 232 -24.82 30.03 27.11
C VAL A 232 -24.30 30.29 28.53
N ASP A 233 -23.31 31.16 28.65
CA ASP A 233 -22.66 31.44 29.93
C ASP A 233 -23.53 32.32 30.86
N SER A 234 -24.26 33.25 30.29
CA SER A 234 -25.15 34.12 31.05
C SER A 234 -26.26 34.68 30.15
N THR A 235 -27.39 35.01 30.79
CA THR A 235 -28.44 35.78 30.16
C THR A 235 -28.75 36.98 31.05
N ALA A 236 -28.93 38.14 30.47
CA ALA A 236 -29.28 39.35 31.21
C ALA A 236 -30.31 40.19 30.45
N ILE A 237 -31.18 40.90 31.19
CA ILE A 237 -31.96 41.99 30.61
C ILE A 237 -31.01 43.17 30.50
N THR A 238 -30.71 43.60 29.28
CA THR A 238 -29.71 44.66 28.99
C THR A 238 -30.36 45.99 28.60
N GLY A 239 -31.66 45.94 28.29
CA GLY A 239 -32.43 47.13 27.96
C GLY A 239 -33.90 46.95 28.28
N GLU A 240 -34.54 48.05 28.52
CA GLU A 240 -35.98 48.12 28.79
C GLU A 240 -36.52 49.44 28.26
N ASN A 241 -37.78 49.45 27.88
CA ASN A 241 -38.44 50.65 27.47
C ASN A 241 -39.87 50.63 27.98
N GLY A 242 -40.31 51.74 28.64
CA GLY A 242 -41.65 51.94 29.10
C GLY A 242 -41.94 51.45 30.55
N ILE A 243 -40.98 50.77 31.20
CA ILE A 243 -41.17 50.24 32.57
C ILE A 243 -41.55 51.31 33.54
N GLN A 244 -42.64 51.07 34.31
CA GLN A 244 -43.12 51.98 35.39
C GLN A 244 -43.35 51.15 36.64
N ASN A 245 -42.74 51.57 37.75
CA ASN A 245 -42.87 50.92 39.08
C ASN A 245 -42.54 49.42 39.02
N TYR A 246 -41.50 49.01 38.19
CA TYR A 246 -41.13 47.63 37.98
C TYR A 246 -42.14 46.78 37.18
N PHE A 247 -43.12 47.41 36.53
CA PHE A 247 -44.08 46.72 35.65
C PHE A 247 -43.94 47.16 34.20
N LEU A 248 -44.10 46.18 33.28
CA LEU A 248 -44.25 46.43 31.86
C LEU A 248 -45.71 46.54 31.49
N ASN A 249 -46.05 47.52 30.66
CA ASN A 249 -47.38 47.74 30.13
C ASN A 249 -47.54 47.30 28.69
N PRO A 250 -48.74 47.20 28.15
CA PRO A 250 -48.86 46.86 26.68
C PRO A 250 -48.13 47.89 25.84
N GLY A 251 -47.17 47.36 25.01
CA GLY A 251 -46.32 48.16 24.18
C GLY A 251 -44.89 48.36 24.70
N ASP A 252 -44.64 48.05 25.98
CA ASP A 252 -43.30 48.04 26.55
C ASP A 252 -42.53 46.78 26.06
N TYR A 253 -41.18 46.83 26.06
CA TYR A 253 -40.34 45.69 25.72
C TYR A 253 -39.07 45.63 26.58
N VAL A 254 -38.50 44.47 26.65
CA VAL A 254 -37.18 44.21 27.24
C VAL A 254 -36.25 43.63 26.20
N GLU A 255 -34.97 43.96 26.27
CA GLU A 255 -33.90 43.37 25.49
C GLU A 255 -33.19 42.35 26.38
N MET A 256 -32.91 41.18 25.78
CA MET A 256 -32.14 40.13 26.43
C MET A 256 -30.86 39.91 25.66
N THR A 257 -29.76 39.77 26.39
CA THR A 257 -28.44 39.36 25.85
C THR A 257 -28.07 38.00 26.44
N ALA A 258 -27.62 37.08 25.59
CA ALA A 258 -27.11 35.78 25.97
C ALA A 258 -25.60 35.72 25.67
#